data_76084b4048e23e32c179bf0c11854199
#
_entry.id   76084b4048e23e32c179bf0c11854199
#
_cell.length_a   1.000
_cell.length_b   1.000
_cell.length_c   1.000
_cell.angle_alpha   90.00
_cell.angle_beta   90.00
_cell.angle_gamma   90.00
#
_symmetry.space_group_name_H-M   'P 1'
#
loop_
_entity.id
_entity.type
_entity.pdbx_description
1 polymer ?
#
loop_
_entity_poly.entity_id
_entity_poly.type
_entity_poly.pdbx_seq_one_letter_code
_entity_poly.pdbx_strand_id
1 'polypeptide(L)'
;MPDFYSIQDVLSFAIRLEQASQAFYRQLSRKAHNPSVAQFLTTLVTEEKLHEVQLQRLLNERGAILDKSISAEEVSRYVQAMDVSESLDYKEAVKLAMDKEYAAGMLYSVLAAVMDDKTLEEMFLLLSTQEKAHKKFFEKEYHRIRVSEN
;
A
#
# COMPACT_ATOMS: atom_id res chain seq x y z
N MET A 1 15.49 15.29 10.45
CA MET A 1 15.20 14.31 9.37
C MET A 1 16.50 13.88 8.72
N PRO A 2 16.77 12.61 8.59
CA PRO A 2 17.92 12.15 7.79
C PRO A 2 17.69 12.50 6.32
N ASP A 3 18.76 12.68 5.58
CA ASP A 3 18.68 12.95 4.14
C ASP A 3 18.37 11.67 3.34
N PHE A 4 18.72 10.52 3.91
CA PHE A 4 18.53 9.22 3.29
C PHE A 4 17.99 8.22 4.29
N TYR A 5 17.21 7.27 3.80
CA TYR A 5 16.78 6.09 4.57
C TYR A 5 17.48 4.85 4.03
N SER A 6 17.84 3.93 4.92
CA SER A 6 18.31 2.61 4.50
C SER A 6 17.15 1.81 3.91
N ILE A 7 17.48 0.78 3.13
CA ILE A 7 16.43 -0.12 2.61
C ILE A 7 15.69 -0.79 3.77
N GLN A 8 16.39 -1.15 4.86
CA GLN A 8 15.76 -1.73 6.04
C GLN A 8 14.70 -0.78 6.63
N ASP A 9 15.00 0.52 6.70
CA ASP A 9 14.04 1.51 7.19
C ASP A 9 12.82 1.59 6.28
N VAL A 10 13.03 1.60 4.96
CA VAL A 10 11.93 1.67 3.98
C VAL A 10 11.08 0.42 4.03
N LEU A 11 11.69 -0.76 4.17
CA LEU A 11 10.95 -2.03 4.35
C LEU A 11 10.12 -2.00 5.62
N SER A 12 10.66 -1.47 6.71
CA SER A 12 9.92 -1.33 7.97
C SER A 12 8.72 -0.40 7.82
N PHE A 13 8.88 0.71 7.11
CA PHE A 13 7.77 1.60 6.75
C PHE A 13 6.72 0.85 5.94
N ALA A 14 7.13 0.14 4.89
CA ALA A 14 6.21 -0.60 4.02
C ALA A 14 5.42 -1.66 4.81
N ILE A 15 6.07 -2.37 5.72
CA ILE A 15 5.39 -3.35 6.59
C ILE A 15 4.30 -2.68 7.41
N ARG A 16 4.60 -1.52 8.02
CA ARG A 16 3.60 -0.79 8.80
C ARG A 16 2.45 -0.29 7.92
N LEU A 17 2.75 0.11 6.68
CA LEU A 17 1.72 0.53 5.73
C LEU A 17 0.79 -0.63 5.37
N GLU A 18 1.35 -1.83 5.14
CA GLU A 18 0.55 -3.02 4.86
C GLU A 18 -0.35 -3.39 6.05
N GLN A 19 0.18 -3.28 7.27
CA GLN A 19 -0.61 -3.53 8.48
C GLN A 19 -1.75 -2.51 8.62
N ALA A 20 -1.47 -1.24 8.37
CA ALA A 20 -2.47 -0.18 8.43
C ALA A 20 -3.55 -0.38 7.36
N SER A 21 -3.18 -0.81 6.17
CA SER A 21 -4.13 -1.12 5.09
C SER A 21 -5.07 -2.26 5.47
N GLN A 22 -4.56 -3.31 6.11
CA GLN A 22 -5.39 -4.42 6.58
C GLN A 22 -6.48 -3.93 7.55
N ALA A 23 -6.08 -3.14 8.55
CA ALA A 23 -7.02 -2.59 9.53
C ALA A 23 -8.05 -1.68 8.85
N PHE A 24 -7.59 -0.84 7.94
CA PHE A 24 -8.44 0.09 7.19
C PHE A 24 -9.48 -0.64 6.34
N TYR A 25 -9.06 -1.66 5.59
CA TYR A 25 -9.98 -2.39 4.71
C TYR A 25 -10.97 -3.26 5.49
N ARG A 26 -10.60 -3.75 6.69
CA ARG A 26 -11.56 -4.40 7.58
C ARG A 26 -12.67 -3.44 7.99
N GLN A 27 -12.32 -2.23 8.39
CA GLN A 27 -13.31 -1.21 8.75
C GLN A 27 -14.16 -0.82 7.56
N LEU A 28 -13.55 -0.63 6.40
CA LEU A 28 -14.24 -0.25 5.18
C LEU A 28 -15.25 -1.33 4.74
N SER A 29 -14.88 -2.60 4.90
CA SER A 29 -15.78 -3.71 4.55
C SER A 29 -17.06 -3.70 5.38
N ARG A 30 -16.98 -3.25 6.63
CA ARG A 30 -18.15 -3.13 7.52
C ARG A 30 -19.05 -1.97 7.13
N LYS A 31 -18.51 -0.94 6.47
CA LYS A 31 -19.27 0.23 6.03
C LYS A 31 -19.86 0.05 4.63
N ALA A 32 -19.41 -0.93 3.87
CA ALA A 32 -19.88 -1.16 2.52
C ALA A 32 -21.28 -1.74 2.53
N HIS A 33 -22.21 -1.12 1.78
CA HIS A 33 -23.58 -1.59 1.67
C HIS A 33 -23.73 -2.72 0.65
N ASN A 34 -22.84 -2.79 -0.33
CA ASN A 34 -22.86 -3.81 -1.35
C ASN A 34 -22.09 -5.05 -0.86
N PRO A 35 -22.74 -6.23 -0.73
CA PRO A 35 -22.07 -7.44 -0.25
C PRO A 35 -20.88 -7.87 -1.09
N SER A 36 -20.94 -7.68 -2.41
CA SER A 36 -19.82 -8.02 -3.31
C SER A 36 -18.61 -7.14 -3.04
N VAL A 37 -18.83 -5.86 -2.79
CA VAL A 37 -17.76 -4.92 -2.44
C VAL A 37 -17.16 -5.28 -1.09
N ALA A 38 -18.02 -5.57 -0.09
CA ALA A 38 -17.56 -5.98 1.23
C ALA A 38 -16.69 -7.24 1.16
N GLN A 39 -17.10 -8.22 0.36
CA GLN A 39 -16.34 -9.46 0.17
C GLN A 39 -15.00 -9.20 -0.51
N PHE A 40 -14.97 -8.35 -1.52
CA PHE A 40 -13.73 -7.98 -2.19
C PHE A 40 -12.77 -7.29 -1.23
N LEU A 41 -13.26 -6.39 -0.38
CA LEU A 41 -12.43 -5.72 0.63
C LEU A 41 -11.82 -6.73 1.60
N THR A 42 -12.56 -7.77 1.97
CA THR A 42 -12.02 -8.87 2.79
C THR A 42 -10.89 -9.59 2.07
N THR A 43 -11.03 -9.79 0.75
CA THR A 43 -9.96 -10.36 -0.08
C THR A 43 -8.72 -9.47 -0.06
N LEU A 44 -8.89 -8.14 -0.14
CA LEU A 44 -7.77 -7.20 -0.07
C LEU A 44 -7.03 -7.30 1.27
N VAL A 45 -7.75 -7.49 2.37
CA VAL A 45 -7.11 -7.70 3.68
C VAL A 45 -6.14 -8.88 3.61
N THR A 46 -6.55 -9.97 3.00
CA THR A 46 -5.70 -11.16 2.83
C THR A 46 -4.50 -10.87 1.94
N GLU A 47 -4.70 -10.16 0.83
CA GLU A 47 -3.60 -9.79 -0.07
C GLU A 47 -2.58 -8.89 0.60
N GLU A 48 -3.03 -7.88 1.35
CA GLU A 48 -2.14 -7.00 2.10
C GLU A 48 -1.38 -7.77 3.19
N LYS A 49 -2.01 -8.78 3.79
CA LYS A 49 -1.32 -9.66 4.76
C LYS A 49 -0.21 -10.46 4.08
N LEU A 50 -0.44 -10.96 2.88
CA LEU A 50 0.60 -11.66 2.10
C LEU A 50 1.76 -10.72 1.76
N HIS A 51 1.48 -9.47 1.40
CA HIS A 51 2.52 -8.46 1.16
C HIS A 51 3.34 -8.22 2.43
N GLU A 52 2.69 -8.07 3.56
CA GLU A 52 3.36 -7.91 4.86
C GLU A 52 4.30 -9.08 5.14
N VAL A 53 3.84 -10.31 4.96
CA VAL A 53 4.65 -11.52 5.19
C VAL A 53 5.86 -11.56 4.26
N GLN A 54 5.67 -11.23 2.98
CA GLN A 54 6.78 -11.20 2.02
C GLN A 54 7.84 -10.17 2.40
N LEU A 55 7.41 -8.96 2.78
CA LEU A 55 8.31 -7.88 3.18
C LEU A 55 9.05 -8.24 4.48
N GLN A 56 8.34 -8.82 5.45
CA GLN A 56 8.94 -9.25 6.72
C GLN A 56 9.99 -10.33 6.51
N ARG A 57 9.70 -11.29 5.64
CA ARG A 57 10.67 -12.34 5.29
C ARG A 57 11.91 -11.75 4.63
N LEU A 58 11.73 -10.83 3.69
CA LEU A 58 12.85 -10.17 3.03
C LEU A 58 13.70 -9.40 4.05
N LEU A 59 13.08 -8.65 4.94
CA LEU A 59 13.78 -7.89 5.98
C LEU A 59 14.58 -8.82 6.90
N ASN A 60 13.99 -9.94 7.34
CA ASN A 60 14.63 -10.88 8.26
C ASN A 60 15.76 -11.66 7.61
N GLU A 61 15.61 -12.07 6.35
CA GLU A 61 16.56 -12.96 5.67
C GLU A 61 17.66 -12.20 4.94
N ARG A 62 17.35 -11.00 4.42
CA ARG A 62 18.27 -10.29 3.53
C ARG A 62 18.49 -8.82 3.90
N GLY A 63 17.87 -8.32 4.95
CA GLY A 63 17.95 -6.91 5.32
C GLY A 63 19.38 -6.43 5.52
N ALA A 64 20.24 -7.25 6.12
CA ALA A 64 21.64 -6.91 6.39
C ALA A 64 22.50 -6.82 5.11
N ILE A 65 22.05 -7.42 4.00
CA ILE A 65 22.78 -7.45 2.73
C ILE A 65 22.33 -6.32 1.80
N LEU A 66 21.16 -5.74 2.07
CA LEU A 66 20.60 -4.65 1.26
C LEU A 66 21.26 -3.32 1.67
N ASP A 67 22.47 -3.10 1.16
CA ASP A 67 23.33 -1.97 1.52
C ASP A 67 23.09 -0.78 0.58
N LYS A 68 21.84 -0.37 0.46
CA LYS A 68 21.45 0.76 -0.38
C LYS A 68 20.67 1.77 0.44
N SER A 69 20.61 3.00 -0.04
CA SER A 69 19.83 4.05 0.60
C SER A 69 18.96 4.76 -0.43
N ILE A 70 17.87 5.34 0.04
CA ILE A 70 16.91 6.07 -0.78
C ILE A 70 16.74 7.46 -0.17
N SER A 71 16.64 8.48 -1.03
CA SER A 71 16.39 9.85 -0.59
C SER A 71 15.13 9.90 0.30
N ALA A 72 15.28 10.50 1.48
CA ALA A 72 14.17 10.68 2.41
C ALA A 72 13.04 11.51 1.79
N GLU A 73 13.38 12.49 0.93
CA GLU A 73 12.39 13.29 0.22
C GLU A 73 11.51 12.40 -0.68
N GLU A 74 12.12 11.50 -1.41
CA GLU A 74 11.42 10.59 -2.31
C GLU A 74 10.49 9.63 -1.55
N VAL A 75 10.97 9.06 -0.45
CA VAL A 75 10.20 8.15 0.39
C VAL A 75 9.03 8.89 1.08
N SER A 76 9.28 10.08 1.63
CA SER A 76 8.28 10.80 2.41
C SER A 76 7.05 11.20 1.61
N ARG A 77 7.18 11.36 0.29
CA ARG A 77 6.03 11.63 -0.59
C ARG A 77 4.96 10.55 -0.48
N TYR A 78 5.37 9.31 -0.26
CA TYR A 78 4.47 8.15 -0.26
C TYR A 78 4.10 7.70 1.15
N VAL A 79 4.90 8.04 2.15
CA VAL A 79 4.63 7.64 3.55
C VAL A 79 3.62 8.57 4.21
N GLN A 80 3.63 9.88 3.91
CA GLN A 80 2.74 10.86 4.53
C GLN A 80 1.26 10.70 4.14
N ALA A 81 0.98 10.07 3.00
CA ALA A 81 -0.39 9.85 2.51
C ALA A 81 -1.18 8.84 3.34
N MET A 82 -0.63 8.34 4.44
CA MET A 82 -1.14 7.14 5.11
C MET A 82 -1.77 7.40 6.49
N ASP A 83 -1.90 8.66 6.89
CA ASP A 83 -2.59 8.99 8.14
C ASP A 83 -4.10 8.84 7.95
N VAL A 84 -4.69 7.88 8.67
CA VAL A 84 -6.11 7.54 8.53
C VAL A 84 -6.89 8.12 9.73
N SER A 85 -7.84 9.00 9.43
CA SER A 85 -8.84 9.41 10.42
C SER A 85 -9.98 8.40 10.42
N GLU A 86 -10.36 7.89 11.60
CA GLU A 86 -11.44 6.92 11.77
C GLU A 86 -12.84 7.50 11.51
N SER A 87 -12.95 8.83 11.42
CA SER A 87 -14.22 9.54 11.31
C SER A 87 -14.71 9.76 9.88
N LEU A 88 -14.05 9.16 8.88
CA LEU A 88 -14.41 9.35 7.47
C LEU A 88 -15.72 8.64 7.12
N ASP A 89 -16.54 9.29 6.27
CA ASP A 89 -17.67 8.60 5.66
C ASP A 89 -17.15 7.63 4.59
N TYR A 90 -18.06 6.80 4.04
CA TYR A 90 -17.67 5.75 3.09
C TYR A 90 -17.01 6.33 1.83
N LYS A 91 -17.56 7.41 1.27
CA LYS A 91 -17.02 8.04 0.06
C LYS A 91 -15.62 8.59 0.29
N GLU A 92 -15.42 9.31 1.40
CA GLU A 92 -14.11 9.86 1.78
C GLU A 92 -13.10 8.73 2.02
N ALA A 93 -13.55 7.64 2.64
CA ALA A 93 -12.70 6.48 2.90
C ALA A 93 -12.27 5.78 1.61
N VAL A 94 -13.18 5.66 0.64
CA VAL A 94 -12.85 5.09 -0.69
C VAL A 94 -11.83 5.97 -1.41
N LYS A 95 -12.00 7.29 -1.36
CA LYS A 95 -11.04 8.21 -1.95
C LYS A 95 -9.67 8.10 -1.30
N LEU A 96 -9.63 8.00 0.04
CA LEU A 96 -8.38 7.79 0.76
C LEU A 96 -7.72 6.47 0.37
N ALA A 97 -8.51 5.41 0.17
CA ALA A 97 -8.00 4.13 -0.30
C ALA A 97 -7.29 4.26 -1.66
N MET A 98 -7.85 5.05 -2.58
CA MET A 98 -7.22 5.32 -3.87
C MET A 98 -5.83 5.95 -3.67
N ASP A 99 -5.74 6.95 -2.80
CA ASP A 99 -4.49 7.65 -2.52
C ASP A 99 -3.46 6.72 -1.85
N LYS A 100 -3.91 5.87 -0.93
CA LYS A 100 -3.05 4.89 -0.26
C LYS A 100 -2.48 3.88 -1.24
N GLU A 101 -3.32 3.36 -2.13
CA GLU A 101 -2.89 2.38 -3.13
C GLU A 101 -1.92 2.99 -4.14
N TYR A 102 -2.18 4.24 -4.55
CA TYR A 102 -1.25 4.96 -5.41
C TYR A 102 0.11 5.12 -4.73
N ALA A 103 0.12 5.57 -3.48
CA ALA A 103 1.34 5.79 -2.72
C ALA A 103 2.13 4.50 -2.54
N ALA A 104 1.46 3.39 -2.19
CA ALA A 104 2.10 2.09 -2.03
C ALA A 104 2.70 1.60 -3.35
N GLY A 105 1.94 1.71 -4.45
CA GLY A 105 2.43 1.32 -5.77
C GLY A 105 3.68 2.08 -6.18
N MET A 106 3.72 3.38 -5.92
CA MET A 106 4.88 4.21 -6.23
C MET A 106 6.08 3.90 -5.33
N LEU A 107 5.84 3.64 -4.04
CA LEU A 107 6.91 3.24 -3.11
C LEU A 107 7.58 1.95 -3.58
N TYR A 108 6.80 0.96 -3.99
CA TYR A 108 7.35 -0.30 -4.50
C TYR A 108 8.08 -0.11 -5.82
N SER A 109 7.64 0.81 -6.68
CA SER A 109 8.37 1.15 -7.90
C SER A 109 9.74 1.77 -7.59
N VAL A 110 9.81 2.63 -6.58
CA VAL A 110 11.07 3.24 -6.11
C VAL A 110 12.00 2.15 -5.56
N LEU A 111 11.48 1.24 -4.75
CA LEU A 111 12.27 0.11 -4.23
C LEU A 111 12.80 -0.77 -5.35
N ALA A 112 11.97 -1.07 -6.35
CA ALA A 112 12.40 -1.86 -7.51
C ALA A 112 13.58 -1.21 -8.24
N ALA A 113 13.50 0.12 -8.40
CA ALA A 113 14.51 0.88 -9.15
C ALA A 113 15.90 0.85 -8.52
N VAL A 114 16.00 0.65 -7.19
CA VAL A 114 17.28 0.63 -6.49
C VAL A 114 17.82 -0.79 -6.23
N MET A 115 17.07 -1.84 -6.63
CA MET A 115 17.52 -3.21 -6.46
C MET A 115 18.51 -3.61 -7.54
N ASP A 116 19.63 -4.23 -7.14
CA ASP A 116 20.60 -4.79 -8.06
C ASP A 116 20.27 -6.25 -8.43
N ASP A 117 19.55 -6.93 -7.54
CA ASP A 117 19.12 -8.32 -7.73
C ASP A 117 17.84 -8.33 -8.55
N LYS A 118 17.87 -9.01 -9.69
CA LYS A 118 16.74 -9.07 -10.61
C LYS A 118 15.50 -9.70 -9.98
N THR A 119 15.68 -10.72 -9.14
CA THR A 119 14.57 -11.38 -8.44
C THR A 119 13.85 -10.39 -7.50
N LEU A 120 14.61 -9.58 -6.77
CA LEU A 120 14.05 -8.57 -5.88
C LEU A 120 13.38 -7.43 -6.66
N GLU A 121 14.00 -7.00 -7.77
CA GLU A 121 13.40 -6.02 -8.67
C GLU A 121 12.02 -6.49 -9.14
N GLU A 122 11.95 -7.73 -9.64
CA GLU A 122 10.70 -8.32 -10.13
C GLU A 122 9.66 -8.45 -9.01
N MET A 123 10.08 -8.79 -7.79
CA MET A 123 9.18 -8.88 -6.63
C MET A 123 8.53 -7.52 -6.34
N PHE A 124 9.32 -6.45 -6.29
CA PHE A 124 8.80 -5.11 -6.01
C PHE A 124 7.94 -4.58 -7.17
N LEU A 125 8.29 -4.90 -8.41
CA LEU A 125 7.46 -4.55 -9.58
C LEU A 125 6.11 -5.26 -9.51
N LEU A 126 6.09 -6.50 -9.09
CA LEU A 126 4.84 -7.25 -8.91
C LEU A 126 3.98 -6.64 -7.80
N LEU A 127 4.57 -6.31 -6.65
CA LEU A 127 3.86 -5.62 -5.57
C LEU A 127 3.27 -4.28 -6.06
N SER A 128 4.06 -3.51 -6.82
CA SER A 128 3.60 -2.25 -7.41
C SER A 128 2.39 -2.47 -8.31
N THR A 129 2.44 -3.49 -9.17
CA THR A 129 1.34 -3.83 -10.08
C THR A 129 0.07 -4.22 -9.33
N GLN A 130 0.21 -4.99 -8.25
CA GLN A 130 -0.92 -5.41 -7.42
C GLN A 130 -1.58 -4.22 -6.72
N GLU A 131 -0.79 -3.28 -6.19
CA GLU A 131 -1.33 -2.07 -5.57
C GLU A 131 -2.06 -1.20 -6.59
N LYS A 132 -1.55 -1.10 -7.82
CA LYS A 132 -2.22 -0.38 -8.91
C LYS A 132 -3.54 -1.02 -9.31
N ALA A 133 -3.63 -2.35 -9.26
CA ALA A 133 -4.89 -3.07 -9.51
C ALA A 133 -5.93 -2.76 -8.41
N HIS A 134 -5.50 -2.72 -7.15
CA HIS A 134 -6.35 -2.30 -6.02
C HIS A 134 -6.86 -0.87 -6.22
N LYS A 135 -5.98 0.03 -6.66
CA LYS A 135 -6.36 1.42 -6.94
C LYS A 135 -7.48 1.49 -7.97
N LYS A 136 -7.40 0.71 -9.04
CA LYS A 136 -8.45 0.67 -10.09
C LYS A 136 -9.80 0.23 -9.52
N PHE A 137 -9.81 -0.73 -8.61
CA PHE A 137 -11.03 -1.12 -7.94
C PHE A 137 -11.66 0.05 -7.18
N PHE A 138 -10.87 0.80 -6.41
CA PHE A 138 -11.37 1.96 -5.67
C PHE A 138 -11.79 3.11 -6.58
N GLU A 139 -11.12 3.30 -7.70
CA GLU A 139 -11.53 4.29 -8.71
C GLU A 139 -12.93 3.98 -9.24
N LYS A 140 -13.21 2.72 -9.55
CA LYS A 140 -14.52 2.28 -10.03
C LYS A 140 -15.58 2.46 -8.95
N GLU A 141 -15.26 2.08 -7.71
CA GLU A 141 -16.18 2.24 -6.59
C GLU A 141 -16.48 3.71 -6.32
N TYR A 142 -15.46 4.57 -6.34
CA TYR A 142 -15.64 6.01 -6.18
C TYR A 142 -16.52 6.61 -7.27
N HIS A 143 -16.31 6.20 -8.51
CA HIS A 143 -17.13 6.62 -9.64
C HIS A 143 -18.59 6.18 -9.45
N ARG A 144 -18.82 4.95 -9.04
CA ARG A 144 -20.16 4.42 -8.77
C ARG A 144 -20.87 5.27 -7.71
N ILE A 145 -20.19 5.62 -6.63
CA ILE A 145 -20.75 6.46 -5.56
C ILE A 145 -21.15 7.83 -6.11
N ARG A 146 -20.28 8.46 -6.88
CA ARG A 146 -20.52 9.79 -7.44
C ARG A 146 -21.71 9.79 -8.40
N VAL A 147 -21.83 8.76 -9.22
CA VAL A 147 -22.96 8.63 -10.16
C VAL A 147 -24.28 8.45 -9.40
N SER A 148 -24.29 7.67 -8.32
CA SER A 148 -25.51 7.45 -7.52
C SER A 148 -25.97 8.68 -6.75
N GLU A 149 -25.10 9.67 -6.54
CA GLU A 149 -25.46 10.93 -5.88
C GLU A 149 -26.19 11.90 -6.81
N ASN A 150 -26.12 11.68 -8.12
CA ASN A 150 -26.80 12.49 -9.12
C ASN A 150 -28.12 11.84 -9.50
#